data_fca0c088e4b06e696204775ac726b94c
#
_entry.id   fca0c088e4b06e696204775ac726b94c
#
_cell.length_a   1.000
_cell.length_b   1.000
_cell.length_c   1.000
_cell.angle_alpha   90.00
_cell.angle_beta   90.00
_cell.angle_gamma   90.00
#
_symmetry.space_group_name_H-M   'P 1'
#
loop_
_entity.id
_entity.type
_entity.pdbx_description
1 polymer ?
#
loop_
_entity_poly.entity_id
_entity_poly.type
_entity_poly.pdbx_seq_one_letter_code
_entity_poly.pdbx_strand_id
1 'polypeptide(L)'
;VVETLERDLPEYDYELVFIDNDSTDQTRPILRKICSENPRIKAIFNAKNFGQFNSPYYGILQVTGDCVISMVADFQDPVEMIPKYVREWEKGYKIVIGIKTSSKENKLMYWLRSCYYKTIKKLSDVEQIEHFTGSGLYDREFIEVLRKLSACSFDVVK
;
A
#
# COMPACT_ATOMS: atom_id res chain seq x y z
N VAL A 1 2.84 -2.93 14.07
CA VAL A 1 3.14 -1.71 13.32
C VAL A 1 3.49 -0.58 14.30
N VAL A 2 2.61 -0.20 15.22
CA VAL A 2 2.86 0.91 16.17
C VAL A 2 4.17 0.70 16.93
N GLU A 3 4.34 -0.44 17.56
CA GLU A 3 5.58 -0.78 18.30
C GLU A 3 6.84 -0.70 17.41
N THR A 4 6.75 -1.09 16.15
CA THR A 4 7.87 -1.00 15.20
C THR A 4 8.20 0.45 14.87
N LEU A 5 7.19 1.28 14.64
CA LEU A 5 7.37 2.70 14.38
C LEU A 5 8.01 3.41 15.58
N GLU A 6 7.48 3.22 16.77
CA GLU A 6 7.98 3.87 18.00
C GLU A 6 9.39 3.40 18.40
N ARG A 7 9.74 2.16 18.10
CA ARG A 7 11.07 1.59 18.39
C ARG A 7 12.12 1.98 17.36
N ASP A 8 11.79 1.87 16.06
CA ASP A 8 12.79 1.91 14.97
C ASP A 8 12.80 3.25 14.23
N LEU A 9 11.75 4.07 14.41
CA LEU A 9 11.57 5.38 13.79
C LEU A 9 11.05 6.44 14.79
N PRO A 10 11.65 6.56 16.00
CA PRO A 10 11.15 7.46 17.05
C PRO A 10 11.22 8.95 16.66
N GLU A 11 12.04 9.29 15.66
CA GLU A 11 12.17 10.64 15.13
C GLU A 11 11.04 11.09 14.22
N TYR A 12 10.16 10.15 13.80
CA TYR A 12 9.01 10.43 12.93
C TYR A 12 7.69 10.46 13.68
N ASP A 13 6.86 11.42 13.34
CA ASP A 13 5.44 11.34 13.68
C ASP A 13 4.71 10.53 12.61
N TYR A 14 3.60 9.87 12.99
CA TYR A 14 2.88 8.99 12.07
C TYR A 14 1.37 9.07 12.26
N GLU A 15 0.64 8.78 11.20
CA GLU A 15 -0.76 8.38 11.23
C GLU A 15 -0.91 6.95 10.66
N LEU A 16 -1.69 6.12 11.31
CA LEU A 16 -2.04 4.78 10.83
C LEU A 16 -3.48 4.79 10.36
N VAL A 17 -3.70 4.61 9.06
CA VAL A 17 -5.03 4.68 8.47
C VAL A 17 -5.45 3.30 7.97
N PHE A 18 -6.48 2.73 8.60
CA PHE A 18 -7.12 1.51 8.13
C PHE A 18 -8.20 1.82 7.10
N ILE A 19 -8.31 0.97 6.09
CA ILE A 19 -9.39 1.05 5.12
C ILE A 19 -10.18 -0.24 5.20
N ASP A 20 -11.38 -0.15 5.75
CA ASP A 20 -12.33 -1.25 5.79
C ASP A 20 -13.19 -1.25 4.53
N ASN A 21 -13.06 -2.31 3.74
CA ASN A 21 -13.73 -2.46 2.46
C ASN A 21 -15.06 -3.21 2.56
N ASP A 22 -15.91 -2.77 3.52
CA ASP A 22 -17.23 -3.31 3.82
C ASP A 22 -17.20 -4.68 4.51
N SER A 23 -16.40 -4.81 5.57
CA SER A 23 -16.38 -6.00 6.42
C SER A 23 -17.71 -6.21 7.15
N THR A 24 -18.17 -7.46 7.18
CA THR A 24 -19.43 -7.87 7.81
C THR A 24 -19.23 -8.56 9.16
N ASP A 25 -17.98 -8.77 9.56
CA ASP A 25 -17.57 -9.39 10.82
C ASP A 25 -17.28 -8.36 11.93
N GLN A 26 -16.51 -8.74 12.95
CA GLN A 26 -16.13 -7.87 14.07
C GLN A 26 -15.05 -6.83 13.73
N THR A 27 -14.58 -6.74 12.49
CA THR A 27 -13.52 -5.81 12.08
C THR A 27 -13.90 -4.35 12.36
N ARG A 28 -15.10 -3.92 11.97
CA ARG A 28 -15.56 -2.53 12.17
C ARG A 28 -15.68 -2.12 13.64
N PRO A 29 -16.32 -2.91 14.53
CA PRO A 29 -16.31 -2.63 15.97
C PRO A 29 -14.91 -2.54 16.57
N ILE A 30 -14.01 -3.45 16.20
CA ILE A 30 -12.61 -3.47 16.66
C ILE A 30 -11.88 -2.21 16.21
N LEU A 31 -11.96 -1.84 14.95
CA LEU A 31 -11.33 -0.63 14.43
C LEU A 31 -11.84 0.63 15.11
N ARG A 32 -13.16 0.76 15.34
CA ARG A 32 -13.74 1.89 16.07
C ARG A 32 -13.17 2.01 17.49
N LYS A 33 -13.01 0.88 18.18
CA LYS A 33 -12.41 0.84 19.51
C LYS A 33 -10.95 1.31 19.46
N ILE A 34 -10.13 0.75 18.58
CA ILE A 34 -8.72 1.12 18.44
C ILE A 34 -8.57 2.62 18.11
N CYS A 35 -9.38 3.15 17.19
CA CYS A 35 -9.36 4.57 16.85
C CYS A 35 -9.77 5.48 18.04
N SER A 36 -10.64 5.00 18.94
CA SER A 36 -11.03 5.78 20.12
C SER A 36 -9.95 5.81 21.20
N GLU A 37 -9.07 4.80 21.23
CA GLU A 37 -7.99 4.68 22.21
C GLU A 37 -6.69 5.40 21.77
N ASN A 38 -6.49 5.59 20.46
CA ASN A 38 -5.29 6.24 19.93
C ASN A 38 -5.63 7.23 18.79
N PRO A 39 -5.43 8.53 18.99
CA PRO A 39 -5.78 9.57 17.99
C PRO A 39 -4.91 9.53 16.72
N ARG A 40 -3.76 8.84 16.75
CA ARG A 40 -2.92 8.61 15.56
C ARG A 40 -3.48 7.52 14.65
N ILE A 41 -4.46 6.74 15.13
CA ILE A 41 -5.09 5.66 14.38
C ILE A 41 -6.43 6.13 13.86
N LYS A 42 -6.63 6.01 12.55
CA LYS A 42 -7.83 6.41 11.83
C LYS A 42 -8.38 5.23 11.05
N ALA A 43 -9.67 5.24 10.75
CA ALA A 43 -10.29 4.23 9.91
C ALA A 43 -11.24 4.87 8.90
N ILE A 44 -11.16 4.42 7.66
CA ILE A 44 -12.11 4.74 6.59
C ILE A 44 -13.01 3.51 6.42
N PHE A 45 -14.32 3.70 6.59
CA PHE A 45 -15.32 2.64 6.42
C PHE A 45 -16.04 2.83 5.10
N ASN A 46 -15.72 2.02 4.12
CA ASN A 46 -16.41 2.05 2.83
C ASN A 46 -17.87 1.62 2.98
N ALA A 47 -18.76 2.25 2.20
CA ALA A 47 -20.19 1.92 2.17
C ALA A 47 -20.49 0.61 1.44
N LYS A 48 -19.55 0.12 0.64
CA LYS A 48 -19.58 -1.18 -0.06
C LYS A 48 -18.16 -1.63 -0.39
N ASN A 49 -18.01 -2.86 -0.81
CA ASN A 49 -16.73 -3.36 -1.32
C ASN A 49 -16.41 -2.77 -2.70
N PHE A 50 -15.39 -1.90 -2.77
CA PHE A 50 -14.89 -1.28 -4.00
C PHE A 50 -13.76 -2.06 -4.67
N GLY A 51 -13.41 -3.22 -4.14
CA GLY A 51 -12.34 -4.08 -4.64
C GLY A 51 -10.95 -3.72 -4.11
N GLN A 52 -10.01 -4.58 -4.47
CA GLN A 52 -8.64 -4.54 -3.93
C GLN A 52 -7.75 -3.41 -4.48
N PHE A 53 -8.17 -2.74 -5.55
CA PHE A 53 -7.40 -1.64 -6.16
C PHE A 53 -7.97 -0.27 -5.81
N ASN A 54 -9.29 -0.07 -5.97
CA ASN A 54 -9.90 1.25 -5.76
C ASN A 54 -9.89 1.66 -4.29
N SER A 55 -10.11 0.72 -3.38
CA SER A 55 -10.16 1.01 -1.95
C SER A 55 -8.81 1.49 -1.40
N PRO A 56 -7.67 0.79 -1.61
CA PRO A 56 -6.36 1.29 -1.20
C PRO A 56 -5.96 2.57 -1.92
N TYR A 57 -6.26 2.70 -3.21
CA TYR A 57 -5.98 3.91 -3.97
C TYR A 57 -6.66 5.14 -3.35
N TYR A 58 -7.95 5.03 -3.03
CA TYR A 58 -8.67 6.09 -2.32
C TYR A 58 -8.00 6.43 -0.99
N GLY A 59 -7.62 5.41 -0.22
CA GLY A 59 -6.97 5.61 1.07
C GLY A 59 -5.65 6.36 0.99
N ILE A 60 -4.80 6.01 0.05
CA ILE A 60 -3.53 6.69 -0.19
C ILE A 60 -3.74 8.20 -0.44
N LEU A 61 -4.83 8.57 -1.10
CA LEU A 61 -5.15 9.97 -1.37
C LEU A 61 -5.66 10.75 -0.14
N GLN A 62 -6.11 10.06 0.93
CA GLN A 62 -6.66 10.71 2.14
C GLN A 62 -5.60 11.05 3.19
N VAL A 63 -4.43 10.43 3.15
CA VAL A 63 -3.39 10.61 4.16
C VAL A 63 -2.59 11.89 3.97
N THR A 64 -1.99 12.40 5.05
CA THR A 64 -1.38 13.74 5.12
C THR A 64 0.14 13.73 5.34
N GLY A 65 0.76 12.60 5.70
CA GLY A 65 2.20 12.50 5.93
C GLY A 65 3.08 12.87 4.72
N ASP A 66 4.37 13.12 4.93
CA ASP A 66 5.35 13.44 3.87
C ASP A 66 5.63 12.24 2.96
N CYS A 67 5.44 11.04 3.46
CA CYS A 67 5.39 9.81 2.67
C CYS A 67 4.25 8.90 3.15
N VAL A 68 3.89 7.95 2.32
CA VAL A 68 2.82 6.96 2.58
C VAL A 68 3.36 5.57 2.38
N ILE A 69 3.19 4.69 3.37
CA ILE A 69 3.48 3.28 3.23
C ILE A 69 2.16 2.53 3.11
N SER A 70 1.95 1.87 1.96
CA SER A 70 0.81 1.01 1.73
C SER A 70 1.18 -0.44 2.06
N MET A 71 0.38 -1.10 2.90
CA MET A 71 0.58 -2.50 3.28
C MET A 71 -0.77 -3.23 3.37
N VAL A 72 -0.76 -4.51 3.03
CA VAL A 72 -1.94 -5.37 3.23
C VAL A 72 -1.94 -5.93 4.66
N ALA A 73 -3.12 -5.95 5.30
CA ALA A 73 -3.27 -6.40 6.69
C ALA A 73 -3.47 -7.94 6.80
N ASP A 74 -2.68 -8.72 6.06
CA ASP A 74 -2.76 -10.18 6.01
C ASP A 74 -1.50 -10.90 6.53
N PHE A 75 -0.57 -10.16 7.12
CA PHE A 75 0.73 -10.64 7.63
C PHE A 75 1.66 -11.26 6.57
N GLN A 76 1.40 -11.08 5.28
CA GLN A 76 2.31 -11.55 4.23
C GLN A 76 3.56 -10.67 4.10
N ASP A 77 3.40 -9.38 4.37
CA ASP A 77 4.50 -8.42 4.39
C ASP A 77 4.95 -8.15 5.84
N PRO A 78 6.23 -8.41 6.17
CA PRO A 78 6.77 -8.16 7.50
C PRO A 78 6.76 -6.67 7.85
N VAL A 79 6.29 -6.31 9.05
CA VAL A 79 6.27 -4.92 9.53
C VAL A 79 7.67 -4.32 9.66
N GLU A 80 8.69 -5.13 9.78
CA GLU A 80 10.11 -4.77 9.80
C GLU A 80 10.62 -4.19 8.46
N MET A 81 9.79 -4.27 7.42
CA MET A 81 10.08 -3.59 6.15
C MET A 81 9.83 -2.08 6.22
N ILE A 82 8.94 -1.62 7.11
CA ILE A 82 8.59 -0.21 7.26
C ILE A 82 9.83 0.67 7.48
N PRO A 83 10.69 0.39 8.47
CA PRO A 83 11.90 1.19 8.65
C PRO A 83 12.83 1.17 7.44
N LYS A 84 12.93 0.05 6.74
CA LYS A 84 13.77 -0.07 5.54
C LYS A 84 13.26 0.81 4.41
N TYR A 85 11.94 0.87 4.20
CA TYR A 85 11.34 1.77 3.22
C TYR A 85 11.65 3.23 3.54
N VAL A 86 11.51 3.64 4.81
CA VAL A 86 11.80 5.01 5.24
C VAL A 86 13.27 5.34 5.03
N ARG A 87 14.22 4.45 5.39
CA ARG A 87 15.65 4.69 5.20
C ARG A 87 16.06 4.78 3.72
N GLU A 88 15.38 4.11 2.81
CA GLU A 88 15.57 4.31 1.37
C GLU A 88 14.98 5.65 0.89
N TRP A 89 13.79 6.02 1.39
CA TRP A 89 13.17 7.31 1.09
C TRP A 89 14.07 8.50 1.54
N GLU A 90 14.71 8.43 2.71
CA GLU A 90 15.66 9.42 3.20
C GLU A 90 16.85 9.65 2.25
N LYS A 91 17.22 8.65 1.45
CA LYS A 91 18.23 8.76 0.40
C LYS A 91 17.75 9.52 -0.85
N GLY A 92 16.48 9.93 -0.87
CA GLY A 92 15.87 10.71 -1.95
C GLY A 92 15.04 9.89 -2.93
N TYR A 93 14.84 8.58 -2.70
CA TYR A 93 13.96 7.77 -3.55
C TYR A 93 12.50 8.15 -3.32
N LYS A 94 11.78 8.51 -4.39
CA LYS A 94 10.37 8.94 -4.32
C LYS A 94 9.39 7.76 -4.30
N ILE A 95 9.81 6.61 -4.73
CA ILE A 95 9.03 5.35 -4.71
C ILE A 95 9.96 4.23 -4.27
N VAL A 96 9.59 3.53 -3.21
CA VAL A 96 10.31 2.37 -2.69
C VAL A 96 9.33 1.20 -2.62
N ILE A 97 9.61 0.11 -3.30
CA ILE A 97 8.70 -1.04 -3.40
C ILE A 97 9.32 -2.32 -2.85
N GLY A 98 8.48 -3.16 -2.27
CA GLY A 98 8.85 -4.50 -1.85
C GLY A 98 8.85 -5.49 -3.01
N ILE A 99 9.97 -6.19 -3.24
CA ILE A 99 10.06 -7.26 -4.22
C ILE A 99 10.33 -8.58 -3.50
N LYS A 100 9.50 -9.59 -3.77
CA LYS A 100 9.67 -10.91 -3.19
C LYS A 100 10.78 -11.68 -3.92
N THR A 101 11.91 -11.85 -3.25
CA THR A 101 13.12 -12.48 -3.82
C THR A 101 13.07 -14.00 -3.83
N SER A 102 12.21 -14.62 -3.02
CA SER A 102 12.04 -16.09 -2.98
C SER A 102 10.57 -16.46 -2.77
N SER A 103 10.12 -17.42 -3.54
CA SER A 103 8.82 -18.06 -3.38
C SER A 103 9.05 -19.56 -3.20
N LYS A 104 8.42 -20.17 -2.17
CA LYS A 104 8.41 -21.65 -1.98
C LYS A 104 7.48 -22.32 -2.99
N GLU A 105 7.39 -21.81 -4.20
CA GLU A 105 6.48 -22.34 -5.22
C GLU A 105 7.04 -23.58 -5.88
N ASN A 106 6.12 -24.43 -6.37
CA ASN A 106 6.47 -25.57 -7.21
C ASN A 106 7.16 -25.08 -8.50
N LYS A 107 8.25 -25.71 -8.89
CA LYS A 107 9.06 -25.37 -10.09
C LYS A 107 8.21 -25.23 -11.37
N LEU A 108 7.14 -26.02 -11.50
CA LEU A 108 6.22 -25.96 -12.64
C LEU A 108 5.41 -24.64 -12.64
N MET A 109 4.90 -24.22 -11.48
CA MET A 109 4.17 -22.96 -11.34
C MET A 109 5.07 -21.74 -11.57
N TYR A 110 6.31 -21.80 -11.09
CA TYR A 110 7.31 -20.78 -11.36
C TYR A 110 7.61 -20.64 -12.86
N TRP A 111 7.75 -21.79 -13.57
CA TRP A 111 7.97 -21.80 -15.01
C TRP A 111 6.78 -21.23 -15.79
N LEU A 112 5.55 -21.64 -15.47
CA LEU A 112 4.32 -21.12 -16.08
C LEU A 112 4.17 -19.60 -15.88
N ARG A 113 4.44 -19.12 -14.67
CA ARG A 113 4.43 -17.70 -14.36
C ARG A 113 5.50 -16.93 -15.15
N SER A 114 6.69 -17.47 -15.26
CA SER A 114 7.77 -16.87 -16.05
C SER A 114 7.42 -16.78 -17.54
N CYS A 115 6.77 -17.80 -18.09
CA CYS A 115 6.24 -17.77 -19.46
C CYS A 115 5.16 -16.71 -19.63
N TYR A 116 4.25 -16.59 -18.66
CA TYR A 116 3.20 -15.57 -18.66
C TYR A 116 3.80 -14.15 -18.67
N TYR A 117 4.73 -13.84 -17.77
CA TYR A 117 5.38 -12.52 -17.73
C TYR A 117 6.17 -12.22 -19.00
N LYS A 118 6.89 -13.20 -19.57
CA LYS A 118 7.58 -13.03 -20.85
C LYS A 118 6.61 -12.72 -22.01
N THR A 119 5.44 -13.35 -22.00
CA THR A 119 4.42 -13.11 -23.03
C THR A 119 3.80 -11.72 -22.87
N ILE A 120 3.45 -11.33 -21.65
CA ILE A 120 2.89 -9.99 -21.39
C ILE A 120 3.92 -8.89 -21.70
N LYS A 121 5.19 -9.09 -21.34
CA LYS A 121 6.26 -8.12 -21.65
C LYS A 121 6.42 -7.88 -23.16
N LYS A 122 6.07 -8.86 -23.99
CA LYS A 122 6.05 -8.69 -25.47
C LYS A 122 4.79 -7.99 -25.99
N LEU A 123 3.69 -8.04 -25.24
CA LEU A 123 2.38 -7.51 -25.63
C LEU A 123 2.08 -6.14 -24.99
N SER A 124 2.85 -5.74 -23.99
CA SER A 124 2.68 -4.49 -23.26
C SER A 124 3.85 -3.55 -23.51
N ASP A 125 3.54 -2.31 -23.83
CA ASP A 125 4.53 -1.23 -23.93
C ASP A 125 4.98 -0.72 -22.55
N VAL A 126 4.39 -1.24 -21.46
CA VAL A 126 4.71 -0.86 -20.09
C VAL A 126 5.56 -1.95 -19.45
N GLU A 127 6.71 -1.56 -18.92
CA GLU A 127 7.59 -2.45 -18.18
C GLU A 127 6.93 -2.84 -16.83
N GLN A 128 6.55 -4.11 -16.70
CA GLN A 128 5.94 -4.61 -15.46
C GLN A 128 7.04 -5.00 -14.47
N ILE A 129 6.84 -4.56 -13.21
CA ILE A 129 7.73 -4.94 -12.11
C ILE A 129 7.33 -6.35 -11.65
N GLU A 130 8.20 -7.32 -11.96
CA GLU A 130 7.98 -8.71 -11.56
C GLU A 130 8.09 -8.86 -10.03
N HIS A 131 7.24 -9.74 -9.45
CA HIS A 131 7.25 -10.08 -8.02
C HIS A 131 6.97 -8.91 -7.04
N PHE A 132 6.33 -7.85 -7.50
CA PHE A 132 5.87 -6.78 -6.62
C PHE A 132 4.88 -7.33 -5.58
N THR A 133 5.11 -7.04 -4.30
CA THR A 133 4.28 -7.56 -3.19
C THR A 133 2.98 -6.78 -2.99
N GLY A 134 2.84 -5.61 -3.59
CA GLY A 134 1.76 -4.66 -3.32
C GLY A 134 2.07 -3.69 -2.19
N SER A 135 3.18 -3.91 -1.48
CA SER A 135 3.65 -3.08 -0.38
C SER A 135 4.75 -2.13 -0.85
N GLY A 136 4.70 -0.89 -0.41
CA GLY A 136 5.70 0.11 -0.78
C GLY A 136 5.48 1.45 -0.12
N LEU A 137 6.51 2.30 -0.21
CA LEU A 137 6.49 3.69 0.22
C LEU A 137 6.40 4.61 -1.01
N TYR A 138 5.57 5.63 -0.88
CA TYR A 138 5.33 6.65 -1.88
C TYR A 138 5.53 8.03 -1.26
N ASP A 139 6.39 8.85 -1.85
CA ASP A 139 6.64 10.24 -1.43
C ASP A 139 5.41 11.12 -1.68
N ARG A 140 5.26 12.20 -0.90
CA ARG A 140 4.17 13.14 -1.04
C ARG A 140 4.04 13.72 -2.45
N GLU A 141 5.14 14.05 -3.11
CA GLU A 141 5.12 14.58 -4.47
C GLU A 141 4.44 13.60 -5.45
N PHE A 142 4.72 12.31 -5.32
CA PHE A 142 4.05 11.28 -6.13
C PHE A 142 2.55 11.20 -5.84
N ILE A 143 2.15 11.27 -4.56
CA ILE A 143 0.72 11.29 -4.17
C ILE A 143 0.01 12.51 -4.75
N GLU A 144 0.63 13.68 -4.76
CA GLU A 144 0.04 14.88 -5.37
C GLU A 144 -0.15 14.74 -6.90
N VAL A 145 0.76 14.05 -7.59
CA VAL A 145 0.57 13.69 -9.00
C VAL A 145 -0.64 12.78 -9.17
N LEU A 146 -0.78 11.76 -8.33
CA LEU A 146 -1.94 10.86 -8.36
C LEU A 146 -3.26 11.61 -8.10
N ARG A 147 -3.28 12.55 -7.17
CA ARG A 147 -4.46 13.40 -6.89
C ARG A 147 -4.88 14.21 -8.12
N LYS A 148 -3.91 14.82 -8.82
CA LYS A 148 -4.18 15.59 -10.05
C LYS A 148 -4.74 14.71 -11.16
N LEU A 149 -4.19 13.51 -11.35
CA LEU A 149 -4.68 12.55 -12.34
C LEU A 149 -6.09 12.07 -12.01
N SER A 150 -6.38 11.82 -10.73
CA SER A 150 -7.71 11.43 -10.27
C SER A 150 -8.74 12.52 -10.50
N ALA A 151 -8.41 13.80 -10.24
CA ALA A 151 -9.28 14.93 -10.52
C ALA A 151 -9.60 15.06 -12.00
N CYS A 152 -8.61 14.90 -12.89
CA CYS A 152 -8.81 14.95 -14.34
C CYS A 152 -9.73 13.85 -14.88
N SER A 153 -9.77 12.67 -14.26
CA SER A 153 -10.66 11.58 -14.71
C SER A 153 -12.13 11.80 -14.35
N PHE A 154 -12.46 12.68 -13.40
CA PHE A 154 -13.84 13.05 -13.08
C PHE A 154 -14.41 14.15 -14.00
N ASP A 155 -13.55 14.94 -14.64
CA ASP A 155 -14.00 15.99 -15.57
C ASP A 155 -14.37 15.49 -16.97
N VAL A 156 -14.08 14.23 -17.29
CA VAL A 156 -14.41 13.61 -18.60
C VAL A 156 -15.83 13.04 -18.64
N VAL A 157 -16.57 13.06 -17.53
CA VAL A 157 -17.95 12.55 -17.44
C VAL A 157 -18.90 13.71 -17.13
N LYS A 158 -18.95 14.68 -18.00
CA LYS A 158 -20.02 15.69 -18.08
C LYS A 158 -20.71 15.62 -19.44
#